data_080f9362c7246af84439eb4f36da09c1
#
_entry.id   080f9362c7246af84439eb4f36da09c1
#
_cell.length_a   1.000
_cell.length_b   1.000
_cell.length_c   1.000
_cell.angle_alpha   90.00
_cell.angle_beta   90.00
_cell.angle_gamma   90.00
#
_symmetry.space_group_name_H-M   'P 1'
#
loop_
_entity.id
_entity.type
_entity.pdbx_description
1 polymer ?
#
loop_
_entity_poly.entity_id
_entity_poly.type
_entity_poly.pdbx_seq_one_letter_code
_entity_poly.pdbx_strand_id
1 'polypeptide(L)'
;MALNTLPKILLFDLGGVIVPWVGTEALAAANHITHEQVAARFNSSEILSAYERGLVSDADFLAEFPRVFDLPDTDIAALWNSWVLPPFPGTLEALTKLKTRFTLGCLSNTNSLHWTHLNGMFSTDETFDFPFASHHLQEAKPDATCYLKALKIMSAAPEDVWFFDDSLGNIEAARDIGMTAFHVNKKLGVLPNLRDFKLI
;
A
#
# COMPACT_ATOMS: atom_id res chain seq x y z
N MET A 1 -8.44 -18.28 -16.22
CA MET A 1 -7.30 -19.22 -16.29
C MET A 1 -7.31 -20.04 -15.02
N ALA A 2 -7.20 -21.37 -15.10
CA ALA A 2 -7.01 -22.19 -13.90
C ALA A 2 -5.60 -21.87 -13.36
N LEU A 3 -5.52 -21.43 -12.10
CA LEU A 3 -4.25 -21.25 -11.40
C LEU A 3 -3.71 -22.65 -11.12
N ASN A 4 -2.73 -23.11 -11.92
CA ASN A 4 -2.23 -24.49 -11.86
C ASN A 4 -1.26 -24.71 -10.68
N THR A 5 -0.76 -23.67 -10.05
CA THR A 5 0.20 -23.75 -8.94
C THR A 5 -0.11 -22.68 -7.89
N LEU A 6 -0.01 -23.05 -6.62
CA LEU A 6 -0.05 -22.10 -5.52
C LEU A 6 1.28 -21.30 -5.49
N PRO A 7 1.26 -20.03 -5.05
CA PRO A 7 2.47 -19.25 -4.90
C PRO A 7 3.32 -19.73 -3.72
N LYS A 8 4.58 -19.33 -3.68
CA LYS A 8 5.42 -19.44 -2.50
C LYS A 8 5.24 -18.23 -1.57
N ILE A 9 4.99 -17.06 -2.18
CA ILE A 9 4.91 -15.76 -1.50
C ILE A 9 3.57 -15.10 -1.83
N LEU A 10 2.91 -14.59 -0.79
CA LEU A 10 1.78 -13.68 -0.91
C LEU A 10 2.27 -12.27 -0.57
N LEU A 11 2.22 -11.37 -1.54
CA LEU A 11 2.65 -9.98 -1.41
C LEU A 11 1.41 -9.08 -1.46
N PHE A 12 1.26 -8.21 -0.46
CA PHE A 12 0.07 -7.37 -0.30
C PHE A 12 0.43 -5.88 -0.34
N ASP A 13 -0.36 -5.05 -1.01
CA ASP A 13 -0.41 -3.65 -0.62
C ASP A 13 -1.06 -3.51 0.77
N LEU A 14 -0.94 -2.34 1.39
CA LEU A 14 -1.55 -2.07 2.69
C LEU A 14 -2.83 -1.25 2.53
N GLY A 15 -2.77 -0.07 1.93
CA GLY A 15 -3.91 0.82 1.72
C GLY A 15 -4.96 0.20 0.78
N GLY A 16 -6.23 0.16 1.18
CA GLY A 16 -7.28 -0.48 0.38
C GLY A 16 -7.23 -2.01 0.34
N VAL A 17 -6.19 -2.64 0.89
CA VAL A 17 -5.98 -4.10 0.88
C VAL A 17 -6.02 -4.70 2.29
N ILE A 18 -5.18 -4.23 3.18
CA ILE A 18 -5.11 -4.65 4.60
C ILE A 18 -5.84 -3.66 5.50
N VAL A 19 -5.64 -2.36 5.24
CA VAL A 19 -6.26 -1.25 5.96
C VAL A 19 -7.06 -0.37 5.00
N PRO A 20 -8.22 0.18 5.40
CA PRO A 20 -8.85 1.23 4.61
C PRO A 20 -7.96 2.48 4.58
N TRP A 21 -7.88 3.13 3.42
CA TRP A 21 -7.25 4.42 3.25
C TRP A 21 -8.25 5.40 2.64
N VAL A 22 -8.47 6.54 3.31
CA VAL A 22 -9.55 7.48 2.99
C VAL A 22 -9.04 8.88 2.63
N GLY A 23 -7.76 9.03 2.32
CA GLY A 23 -7.14 10.35 2.08
C GLY A 23 -7.77 11.12 0.92
N THR A 24 -8.09 10.46 -0.19
CA THR A 24 -8.78 11.12 -1.32
C THR A 24 -10.18 11.58 -0.97
N GLU A 25 -10.92 10.79 -0.22
CA GLU A 25 -12.26 11.10 0.26
C GLU A 25 -12.22 12.29 1.23
N ALA A 26 -11.29 12.27 2.18
CA ALA A 26 -11.12 13.33 3.18
C ALA A 26 -10.73 14.66 2.54
N LEU A 27 -9.77 14.66 1.62
CA LEU A 27 -9.35 15.86 0.89
C LEU A 27 -10.44 16.40 -0.03
N ALA A 28 -11.18 15.52 -0.71
CA ALA A 28 -12.29 15.92 -1.56
C ALA A 28 -13.37 16.66 -0.74
N ALA A 29 -13.71 16.14 0.43
CA ALA A 29 -14.66 16.75 1.35
C ALA A 29 -14.16 18.09 1.90
N ALA A 30 -12.88 18.16 2.34
CA ALA A 30 -12.29 19.36 2.93
C ALA A 30 -12.18 20.52 1.92
N ASN A 31 -11.89 20.23 0.66
CA ASN A 31 -11.67 21.24 -0.38
C ASN A 31 -12.89 21.47 -1.28
N HIS A 32 -14.02 20.80 -1.06
CA HIS A 32 -15.22 20.88 -1.91
C HIS A 32 -14.92 20.61 -3.40
N ILE A 33 -14.00 19.69 -3.67
CA ILE A 33 -13.61 19.25 -5.02
C ILE A 33 -13.93 17.77 -5.24
N THR A 34 -13.90 17.32 -6.48
CA THR A 34 -14.18 15.90 -6.80
C THR A 34 -13.01 15.00 -6.43
N HIS A 35 -13.28 13.70 -6.22
CA HIS A 35 -12.23 12.70 -6.00
C HIS A 35 -11.23 12.65 -7.17
N GLU A 36 -11.69 12.87 -8.40
CA GLU A 36 -10.85 12.91 -9.60
C GLU A 36 -9.86 14.08 -9.55
N GLN A 37 -10.33 15.25 -9.12
CA GLN A 37 -9.47 16.42 -8.95
C GLN A 37 -8.44 16.22 -7.84
N VAL A 38 -8.81 15.55 -6.72
CA VAL A 38 -7.85 15.17 -5.68
C VAL A 38 -6.84 14.19 -6.24
N ALA A 39 -7.27 13.13 -6.91
CA ALA A 39 -6.38 12.13 -7.50
C ALA A 39 -5.38 12.77 -8.49
N ALA A 40 -5.85 13.71 -9.32
CA ALA A 40 -4.98 14.45 -10.23
C ALA A 40 -3.92 15.26 -9.47
N ARG A 41 -4.28 15.97 -8.38
CA ARG A 41 -3.35 16.71 -7.53
C ARG A 41 -2.35 15.78 -6.84
N PHE A 42 -2.79 14.61 -6.33
CA PHE A 42 -1.91 13.61 -5.75
C PHE A 42 -0.87 13.12 -6.76
N ASN A 43 -1.33 12.70 -7.94
CA ASN A 43 -0.47 12.14 -8.98
C ASN A 43 0.55 13.16 -9.54
N SER A 44 0.23 14.46 -9.49
CA SER A 44 1.11 15.53 -9.94
C SER A 44 1.95 16.16 -8.83
N SER A 45 1.78 15.74 -7.58
CA SER A 45 2.45 16.34 -6.44
C SER A 45 3.88 15.81 -6.29
N GLU A 46 4.87 16.65 -6.61
CA GLU A 46 6.28 16.32 -6.45
C GLU A 46 6.65 16.05 -4.98
N ILE A 47 6.08 16.84 -4.04
CA ILE A 47 6.36 16.66 -2.60
C ILE A 47 5.85 15.33 -2.07
N LEU A 48 4.67 14.87 -2.52
CA LEU A 48 4.13 13.56 -2.16
C LEU A 48 5.01 12.43 -2.73
N SER A 49 5.32 12.49 -4.03
CA SER A 49 6.17 11.50 -4.67
C SER A 49 7.56 11.41 -4.01
N ALA A 50 8.16 12.56 -3.69
CA ALA A 50 9.44 12.60 -2.99
C ALA A 50 9.35 12.05 -1.56
N TYR A 51 8.26 12.36 -0.84
CA TYR A 51 8.04 11.88 0.51
C TYR A 51 7.80 10.37 0.58
N GLU A 52 7.00 9.82 -0.33
CA GLU A 52 6.80 8.37 -0.46
C GLU A 52 8.07 7.60 -0.88
N ARG A 53 9.05 8.29 -1.46
CA ARG A 53 10.37 7.72 -1.77
C ARG A 53 11.42 7.97 -0.68
N GLY A 54 11.05 8.61 0.45
CA GLY A 54 11.97 8.93 1.53
C GLY A 54 13.02 9.97 1.18
N LEU A 55 12.76 10.83 0.19
CA LEU A 55 13.67 11.89 -0.28
C LEU A 55 13.42 13.22 0.42
N VAL A 56 12.36 13.32 1.21
CA VAL A 56 11.94 14.52 1.93
C VAL A 56 11.69 14.16 3.39
N SER A 57 12.07 15.04 4.30
CA SER A 57 11.82 14.86 5.74
C SER A 57 10.35 15.07 6.10
N ASP A 58 9.92 14.51 7.24
CA ASP A 58 8.57 14.75 7.79
C ASP A 58 8.30 16.24 7.98
N ALA A 59 9.29 17.00 8.46
CA ALA A 59 9.16 18.42 8.72
C ALA A 59 8.93 19.22 7.42
N ASP A 60 9.69 18.93 6.37
CA ASP A 60 9.54 19.61 5.06
C ASP A 60 8.22 19.22 4.40
N PHE A 61 7.84 17.95 4.48
CA PHE A 61 6.54 17.48 3.99
C PHE A 61 5.37 18.19 4.69
N LEU A 62 5.37 18.22 6.02
CA LEU A 62 4.32 18.85 6.82
C LEU A 62 4.23 20.37 6.60
N ALA A 63 5.33 21.02 6.24
CA ALA A 63 5.35 22.45 5.92
C ALA A 63 4.77 22.76 4.52
N GLU A 64 4.99 21.87 3.54
CA GLU A 64 4.63 22.11 2.14
C GLU A 64 3.27 21.50 1.74
N PHE A 65 2.92 20.33 2.27
CA PHE A 65 1.70 19.61 1.93
C PHE A 65 0.41 20.45 2.09
N PRO A 66 0.23 21.25 3.17
CA PRO A 66 -0.95 22.09 3.33
C PRO A 66 -1.12 23.12 2.21
N ARG A 67 -0.01 23.62 1.66
CA ARG A 67 -0.03 24.61 0.57
C ARG A 67 -0.49 24.00 -0.75
N VAL A 68 -0.10 22.74 -1.01
CA VAL A 68 -0.49 22.01 -2.24
C VAL A 68 -1.99 21.72 -2.25
N PHE A 69 -2.60 21.52 -1.08
CA PHE A 69 -4.00 21.13 -0.93
C PHE A 69 -4.90 22.19 -0.31
N ASP A 70 -4.42 23.43 -0.17
CA ASP A 70 -5.17 24.55 0.43
C ASP A 70 -5.80 24.17 1.78
N LEU A 71 -5.04 23.45 2.63
CA LEU A 71 -5.53 22.97 3.91
C LEU A 71 -5.50 24.10 4.95
N PRO A 72 -6.48 24.13 5.86
CA PRO A 72 -6.51 25.12 6.95
C PRO A 72 -5.32 24.90 7.91
N ASP A 73 -5.02 25.92 8.68
CA ASP A 73 -4.05 25.83 9.79
C ASP A 73 -4.59 24.85 10.85
N THR A 74 -4.07 23.63 10.83
CA THR A 74 -4.46 22.51 11.68
C THR A 74 -3.25 21.61 11.92
N ASP A 75 -3.38 20.66 12.83
CA ASP A 75 -2.39 19.60 13.01
C ASP A 75 -2.38 18.68 11.78
N ILE A 76 -1.50 18.99 10.84
CA ILE A 76 -1.39 18.27 9.57
C ILE A 76 -0.93 16.82 9.79
N ALA A 77 -0.08 16.56 10.78
CA ALA A 77 0.37 15.21 11.07
C ALA A 77 -0.78 14.33 11.60
N ALA A 78 -1.60 14.88 12.51
CA ALA A 78 -2.79 14.18 13.00
C ALA A 78 -3.82 13.97 11.88
N LEU A 79 -4.06 14.98 11.03
CA LEU A 79 -4.93 14.88 9.87
C LEU A 79 -4.44 13.79 8.91
N TRP A 80 -3.15 13.82 8.54
CA TRP A 80 -2.52 12.86 7.63
C TRP A 80 -2.68 11.43 8.14
N ASN A 81 -2.33 11.18 9.40
CA ASN A 81 -2.45 9.86 10.01
C ASN A 81 -3.90 9.36 10.13
N SER A 82 -4.88 10.27 10.28
CA SER A 82 -6.30 9.90 10.39
C SER A 82 -6.86 9.25 9.11
N TRP A 83 -6.16 9.34 7.99
CA TRP A 83 -6.59 8.73 6.72
C TRP A 83 -6.29 7.24 6.62
N VAL A 84 -5.45 6.72 7.49
CA VAL A 84 -5.16 5.29 7.61
C VAL A 84 -6.01 4.74 8.76
N LEU A 85 -7.00 3.92 8.42
CA LEU A 85 -7.94 3.36 9.40
C LEU A 85 -7.44 1.99 9.92
N PRO A 86 -8.02 1.48 11.02
CA PRO A 86 -7.70 0.14 11.51
C PRO A 86 -7.91 -0.95 10.45
N PRO A 87 -7.17 -2.06 10.51
CA PRO A 87 -7.28 -3.16 9.55
C PRO A 87 -8.72 -3.62 9.33
N PHE A 88 -9.04 -4.03 8.09
CA PHE A 88 -10.33 -4.64 7.79
C PHE A 88 -10.59 -5.82 8.75
N PRO A 89 -11.83 -5.92 9.30
CA PRO A 89 -12.15 -6.98 10.28
C PRO A 89 -11.81 -8.37 9.78
N GLY A 90 -11.06 -9.14 10.58
CA GLY A 90 -10.66 -10.52 10.27
C GLY A 90 -9.40 -10.64 9.38
N THR A 91 -8.83 -9.52 8.90
CA THR A 91 -7.66 -9.60 8.00
C THR A 91 -6.41 -10.07 8.74
N LEU A 92 -6.12 -9.56 9.94
CA LEU A 92 -4.93 -9.96 10.68
C LEU A 92 -4.97 -11.43 11.09
N GLU A 93 -6.14 -11.96 11.46
CA GLU A 93 -6.33 -13.39 11.74
C GLU A 93 -6.12 -14.25 10.49
N ALA A 94 -6.56 -13.75 9.32
CA ALA A 94 -6.33 -14.44 8.06
C ALA A 94 -4.84 -14.47 7.69
N LEU A 95 -4.12 -13.35 7.85
CA LEU A 95 -2.67 -13.28 7.62
C LEU A 95 -1.91 -14.23 8.56
N THR A 96 -2.27 -14.27 9.84
CA THR A 96 -1.68 -15.21 10.82
C THR A 96 -1.83 -16.68 10.37
N LYS A 97 -3.01 -17.05 9.85
CA LYS A 97 -3.23 -18.39 9.31
C LYS A 97 -2.42 -18.65 8.04
N LEU A 98 -2.35 -17.67 7.13
CA LEU A 98 -1.60 -17.78 5.88
C LEU A 98 -0.10 -17.94 6.12
N LYS A 99 0.45 -17.27 7.14
CA LYS A 99 1.87 -17.32 7.50
C LYS A 99 2.36 -18.73 7.88
N THR A 100 1.45 -19.65 8.23
CA THR A 100 1.79 -21.07 8.48
C THR A 100 2.06 -21.87 7.19
N ARG A 101 1.70 -21.33 6.02
CA ARG A 101 1.73 -22.03 4.72
C ARG A 101 2.49 -21.28 3.65
N PHE A 102 2.60 -19.96 3.75
CA PHE A 102 3.19 -19.08 2.77
C PHE A 102 4.16 -18.11 3.45
N THR A 103 5.14 -17.66 2.72
CA THR A 103 5.90 -16.47 3.07
C THR A 103 5.01 -15.24 2.78
N LEU A 104 4.90 -14.32 3.73
CA LEU A 104 4.10 -13.12 3.57
C LEU A 104 4.98 -11.88 3.42
N GLY A 105 4.67 -11.03 2.46
CA GLY A 105 5.26 -9.71 2.33
C GLY A 105 4.19 -8.63 2.20
N CYS A 106 4.56 -7.39 2.51
CA CYS A 106 3.82 -6.24 2.01
C CYS A 106 4.70 -5.36 1.13
N LEU A 107 4.10 -4.65 0.17
CA LEU A 107 4.76 -3.67 -0.69
C LEU A 107 3.84 -2.46 -0.83
N SER A 108 4.09 -1.43 -0.02
CA SER A 108 3.21 -0.27 0.11
C SER A 108 3.90 1.03 -0.33
N ASN A 109 3.21 1.83 -1.14
CA ASN A 109 3.55 3.23 -1.32
C ASN A 109 3.13 3.96 -0.06
N THR A 110 4.10 4.39 0.74
CA THR A 110 3.86 4.95 2.08
C THR A 110 5.05 5.83 2.50
N ASN A 111 4.97 6.37 3.68
CA ASN A 111 5.93 7.31 4.23
C ASN A 111 6.17 7.05 5.72
N SER A 112 7.14 7.74 6.31
CA SER A 112 7.54 7.56 7.71
C SER A 112 6.40 7.78 8.73
N LEU A 113 5.55 8.81 8.51
CA LEU A 113 4.42 9.08 9.41
C LEU A 113 3.38 7.97 9.37
N HIS A 114 2.90 7.59 8.17
CA HIS A 114 1.95 6.49 8.01
C HIS A 114 2.54 5.15 8.46
N TRP A 115 3.83 4.90 8.18
CA TRP A 115 4.48 3.66 8.60
C TRP A 115 4.55 3.52 10.12
N THR A 116 4.90 4.62 10.80
CA THR A 116 4.90 4.69 12.27
C THR A 116 3.49 4.49 12.82
N HIS A 117 2.49 5.13 12.21
CA HIS A 117 1.08 5.01 12.60
C HIS A 117 0.56 3.56 12.41
N LEU A 118 0.86 2.93 11.28
CA LEU A 118 0.52 1.51 11.01
C LEU A 118 1.13 0.58 12.05
N ASN A 119 2.42 0.77 12.38
CA ASN A 119 3.10 -0.04 13.41
C ASN A 119 2.53 0.18 14.82
N GLY A 120 1.89 1.31 15.08
CA GLY A 120 1.11 1.54 16.30
C GLY A 120 -0.21 0.77 16.35
N MET A 121 -0.77 0.38 15.19
CA MET A 121 -2.02 -0.40 15.10
C MET A 121 -1.76 -1.91 15.05
N PHE A 122 -0.76 -2.33 14.31
CA PHE A 122 -0.29 -3.73 14.23
C PHE A 122 1.17 -3.74 13.80
N SER A 123 1.96 -4.69 14.33
CA SER A 123 3.37 -4.80 13.99
C SER A 123 3.53 -5.33 12.55
N THR A 124 4.06 -4.50 11.65
CA THR A 124 4.33 -4.93 10.27
C THR A 124 5.43 -5.99 10.23
N ASP A 125 6.47 -5.87 11.08
CA ASP A 125 7.58 -6.81 11.14
C ASP A 125 7.19 -8.17 11.72
N GLU A 126 6.17 -8.22 12.60
CA GLU A 126 5.63 -9.50 13.11
C GLU A 126 4.64 -10.12 12.12
N THR A 127 3.90 -9.29 11.39
CA THR A 127 2.86 -9.73 10.45
C THR A 127 3.49 -10.25 9.16
N PHE A 128 4.51 -9.58 8.63
CA PHE A 128 5.13 -9.90 7.36
C PHE A 128 6.57 -10.34 7.53
N ASP A 129 6.99 -11.33 6.76
CA ASP A 129 8.39 -11.75 6.68
C ASP A 129 9.23 -10.73 5.88
N PHE A 130 8.55 -9.99 4.97
CA PHE A 130 9.14 -8.94 4.14
C PHE A 130 8.25 -7.68 4.15
N PRO A 131 8.41 -6.76 5.13
CA PRO A 131 7.65 -5.52 5.23
C PRO A 131 8.28 -4.39 4.39
N PHE A 132 7.94 -4.31 3.11
CA PHE A 132 8.48 -3.28 2.22
C PHE A 132 7.62 -2.01 2.25
N ALA A 133 8.28 -0.89 2.58
CA ALA A 133 7.76 0.46 2.47
C ALA A 133 8.54 1.22 1.40
N SER A 134 7.86 1.98 0.53
CA SER A 134 8.48 2.71 -0.58
C SER A 134 9.57 3.67 -0.12
N HIS A 135 9.37 4.38 1.00
CA HIS A 135 10.36 5.31 1.55
C HIS A 135 11.61 4.61 2.08
N HIS A 136 11.55 3.33 2.49
CA HIS A 136 12.72 2.52 2.82
C HIS A 136 13.40 1.99 1.55
N LEU A 137 12.61 1.58 0.56
CA LEU A 137 13.13 1.11 -0.72
C LEU A 137 13.68 2.24 -1.59
N GLN A 138 13.25 3.49 -1.38
CA GLN A 138 13.46 4.64 -2.26
C GLN A 138 12.92 4.42 -3.69
N GLU A 139 11.97 3.51 -3.81
CA GLU A 139 11.29 3.12 -5.03
C GLU A 139 9.79 3.00 -4.73
N ALA A 140 8.95 3.38 -5.68
CA ALA A 140 7.50 3.35 -5.52
C ALA A 140 6.82 2.63 -6.69
N LYS A 141 5.73 1.93 -6.41
CA LYS A 141 4.83 1.41 -7.43
C LYS A 141 4.20 2.60 -8.20
N PRO A 142 3.93 2.51 -9.50
CA PRO A 142 4.03 1.31 -10.36
C PRO A 142 5.39 1.12 -11.05
N ASP A 143 6.46 1.81 -10.64
CA ASP A 143 7.75 1.67 -11.30
C ASP A 143 8.27 0.22 -11.18
N ALA A 144 8.70 -0.37 -12.29
CA ALA A 144 9.19 -1.75 -12.34
C ALA A 144 10.36 -2.00 -11.36
N THR A 145 11.20 -0.98 -11.15
CA THR A 145 12.33 -1.02 -10.20
C THR A 145 11.90 -1.34 -8.77
N CYS A 146 10.73 -0.86 -8.34
CA CYS A 146 10.17 -1.16 -7.03
C CYS A 146 9.94 -2.66 -6.83
N TYR A 147 9.27 -3.29 -7.77
CA TYR A 147 8.99 -4.73 -7.73
C TYR A 147 10.25 -5.57 -7.88
N LEU A 148 11.13 -5.21 -8.81
CA LEU A 148 12.40 -5.92 -9.04
C LEU A 148 13.29 -5.87 -7.80
N LYS A 149 13.31 -4.73 -7.09
CA LYS A 149 14.05 -4.57 -5.83
C LYS A 149 13.45 -5.46 -4.73
N ALA A 150 12.12 -5.50 -4.60
CA ALA A 150 11.44 -6.37 -3.65
C ALA A 150 11.71 -7.85 -3.96
N LEU A 151 11.58 -8.30 -5.22
CA LEU A 151 11.88 -9.67 -5.65
C LEU A 151 13.32 -10.07 -5.34
N LYS A 152 14.28 -9.16 -5.60
CA LYS A 152 15.70 -9.40 -5.29
C LYS A 152 15.93 -9.62 -3.80
N ILE A 153 15.32 -8.80 -2.94
CA ILE A 153 15.45 -8.94 -1.48
C ILE A 153 14.80 -10.24 -0.99
N MET A 154 13.63 -10.59 -1.54
CA MET A 154 12.95 -11.86 -1.23
C MET A 154 13.66 -13.08 -1.81
N SER A 155 14.65 -12.92 -2.69
CA SER A 155 15.27 -13.99 -3.47
C SER A 155 14.24 -14.84 -4.22
N ALA A 156 13.22 -14.20 -4.80
CA ALA A 156 12.06 -14.83 -5.41
C ALA A 156 12.03 -14.63 -6.92
N ALA A 157 11.56 -15.64 -7.67
CA ALA A 157 11.17 -15.48 -9.04
C ALA A 157 9.76 -14.83 -9.14
N PRO A 158 9.48 -13.99 -10.15
CA PRO A 158 8.18 -13.32 -10.26
C PRO A 158 6.99 -14.29 -10.25
N GLU A 159 7.10 -15.43 -10.91
CA GLU A 159 6.07 -16.47 -10.99
C GLU A 159 5.75 -17.16 -9.66
N ASP A 160 6.63 -17.05 -8.66
CA ASP A 160 6.42 -17.56 -7.31
C ASP A 160 5.58 -16.62 -6.42
N VAL A 161 5.29 -15.39 -6.90
CA VAL A 161 4.65 -14.34 -6.13
C VAL A 161 3.23 -14.06 -6.63
N TRP A 162 2.27 -14.11 -5.71
CA TRP A 162 0.94 -13.54 -5.92
C TRP A 162 0.86 -12.19 -5.24
N PHE A 163 0.54 -11.15 -6.04
CA PHE A 163 0.45 -9.78 -5.60
C PHE A 163 -1.00 -9.29 -5.53
N PHE A 164 -1.37 -8.63 -4.45
CA PHE A 164 -2.72 -8.11 -4.19
C PHE A 164 -2.65 -6.60 -3.98
N ASP A 165 -3.36 -5.83 -4.82
CA ASP A 165 -3.32 -4.36 -4.81
C ASP A 165 -4.67 -3.81 -5.31
N ASP A 166 -5.10 -2.64 -4.84
CA ASP A 166 -6.35 -1.98 -5.25
C ASP A 166 -6.17 -1.05 -6.46
N SER A 167 -4.93 -0.78 -6.88
CA SER A 167 -4.59 0.04 -8.05
C SER A 167 -4.40 -0.82 -9.30
N LEU A 168 -5.18 -0.57 -10.34
CA LEU A 168 -5.03 -1.26 -11.62
C LEU A 168 -3.65 -1.02 -12.26
N GLY A 169 -3.09 0.20 -12.12
CA GLY A 169 -1.75 0.49 -12.63
C GLY A 169 -0.66 -0.35 -11.95
N ASN A 170 -0.78 -0.57 -10.63
CA ASN A 170 0.14 -1.43 -9.90
C ASN A 170 0.01 -2.90 -10.31
N ILE A 171 -1.22 -3.36 -10.56
CA ILE A 171 -1.51 -4.72 -11.05
C ILE A 171 -0.91 -4.97 -12.43
N GLU A 172 -1.07 -4.01 -13.35
CA GLU A 172 -0.51 -4.09 -14.71
C GLU A 172 1.02 -4.14 -14.66
N ALA A 173 1.65 -3.22 -13.93
CA ALA A 173 3.10 -3.20 -13.77
C ALA A 173 3.67 -4.49 -13.14
N ALA A 174 2.99 -5.07 -12.15
CA ALA A 174 3.40 -6.34 -11.55
C ALA A 174 3.30 -7.50 -12.55
N ARG A 175 2.26 -7.54 -13.39
CA ARG A 175 2.09 -8.55 -14.44
C ARG A 175 3.14 -8.43 -15.55
N ASP A 176 3.51 -7.21 -15.92
CA ASP A 176 4.52 -6.95 -16.95
C ASP A 176 5.89 -7.52 -16.59
N ILE A 177 6.19 -7.64 -15.30
CA ILE A 177 7.42 -8.28 -14.82
C ILE A 177 7.26 -9.77 -14.50
N GLY A 178 6.07 -10.36 -14.75
CA GLY A 178 5.82 -11.79 -14.62
C GLY A 178 5.18 -12.26 -13.31
N MET A 179 4.79 -11.36 -12.41
CA MET A 179 4.02 -11.73 -11.22
C MET A 179 2.59 -12.12 -11.57
N THR A 180 1.97 -12.99 -10.77
CA THR A 180 0.52 -13.17 -10.78
C THR A 180 -0.12 -12.12 -9.89
N ALA A 181 -0.88 -11.16 -10.45
CA ALA A 181 -1.41 -10.03 -9.69
C ALA A 181 -2.93 -9.95 -9.77
N PHE A 182 -3.56 -9.64 -8.62
CA PHE A 182 -5.00 -9.63 -8.41
C PHE A 182 -5.48 -8.28 -7.89
N HIS A 183 -6.44 -7.72 -8.58
CA HIS A 183 -7.09 -6.47 -8.16
C HIS A 183 -7.98 -6.71 -6.93
N VAL A 184 -7.84 -5.87 -5.93
CA VAL A 184 -8.61 -5.89 -4.69
C VAL A 184 -9.65 -4.77 -4.70
N ASN A 185 -10.85 -5.06 -4.24
CA ASN A 185 -11.86 -4.02 -4.02
C ASN A 185 -11.51 -3.24 -2.74
N LYS A 186 -11.06 -2.00 -2.87
CA LYS A 186 -10.63 -1.16 -1.74
C LYS A 186 -11.64 -0.94 -0.63
N LYS A 187 -12.95 -1.20 -0.89
CA LYS A 187 -14.00 -1.11 0.13
C LYS A 187 -14.16 -2.38 0.96
N LEU A 188 -13.66 -3.50 0.48
CA LEU A 188 -13.82 -4.82 1.07
C LEU A 188 -12.51 -5.41 1.59
N GLY A 189 -11.36 -4.86 1.16
CA GLY A 189 -10.04 -5.40 1.44
C GLY A 189 -9.80 -6.76 0.77
N VAL A 190 -8.75 -7.45 1.17
CA VAL A 190 -8.26 -8.67 0.50
C VAL A 190 -9.06 -9.94 0.82
N LEU A 191 -9.84 -9.99 1.89
CA LEU A 191 -10.51 -11.22 2.34
C LEU A 191 -11.38 -11.91 1.28
N PRO A 192 -12.16 -11.20 0.43
CA PRO A 192 -12.90 -11.84 -0.66
C PRO A 192 -11.98 -12.59 -1.61
N ASN A 193 -10.87 -11.98 -2.04
CA ASN A 193 -9.90 -12.63 -2.92
C ASN A 193 -9.33 -13.91 -2.29
N LEU A 194 -8.95 -13.85 -1.00
CA LEU A 194 -8.38 -15.01 -0.30
C LEU A 194 -9.37 -16.18 -0.21
N ARG A 195 -10.66 -15.90 -0.02
CA ARG A 195 -11.75 -16.92 -0.02
C ARG A 195 -11.96 -17.49 -1.42
N ASP A 196 -12.03 -16.65 -2.44
CA ASP A 196 -12.26 -17.07 -3.83
C ASP A 196 -11.15 -18.00 -4.32
N PHE A 197 -9.90 -17.75 -3.89
CA PHE A 197 -8.76 -18.63 -4.17
C PHE A 197 -8.60 -19.79 -3.18
N LYS A 198 -9.52 -19.96 -2.22
CA LYS A 198 -9.47 -21.02 -1.20
C LYS A 198 -8.17 -21.04 -0.39
N LEU A 199 -7.61 -19.85 -0.14
CA LEU A 199 -6.42 -19.71 0.69
C LEU A 199 -6.79 -19.69 2.18
N ILE A 200 -8.00 -19.24 2.48
CA ILE A 200 -8.62 -19.24 3.83
C ILE A 200 -10.02 -19.81 3.77
#